data_86011100578b6133b7ffe6bda2a0597d
#
_entry.id   86011100578b6133b7ffe6bda2a0597d
#
_cell.length_a   1.000
_cell.length_b   1.000
_cell.length_c   1.000
_cell.angle_alpha   90.00
_cell.angle_beta   90.00
_cell.angle_gamma   90.00
#
_symmetry.space_group_name_H-M   'P 1'
#
loop_
_entity.id
_entity.type
_entity.pdbx_description
1 polymer ?
#
loop_
_entity_poly.entity_id
_entity_poly.type
_entity_poly.pdbx_seq_one_letter_code
_entity_poly.pdbx_strand_id
1 'polypeptide(L)'
;MTIINYLVTITFFILLGLFYFLLGTALLKDNEKLETTKVVIGFIFHTFLMAIVGIIFQVFKLQWMFYLIFTILWTICCLIYSLFILKTYKVKLFNQGIKDFINKYWFFVILLIIFSVSIFCNAGRMWADNLTDDGYYLVRIANLPYMNNTFSADATTGFKISGINSYTLNTWELEASVYLFISHVLPTVFIRFGMSIFNFFLIICGLHSVIGKINSYYEFDKGVSSFQYYCFIIVPILYAMTILSRSTLGLDLE
;
A
#
# COMPACT_ATOMS: atom_id res chain seq x y z
N MET A 1 -4.68 -15.01 20.38
CA MET A 1 -4.62 -13.56 20.13
C MET A 1 -3.86 -13.21 18.82
N THR A 2 -2.77 -13.86 18.50
CA THR A 2 -1.93 -13.54 17.35
C THR A 2 -2.59 -13.80 15.99
N ILE A 3 -3.28 -14.92 15.80
CA ILE A 3 -3.93 -15.30 14.52
C ILE A 3 -5.01 -14.28 14.13
N ILE A 4 -5.78 -13.78 15.09
CA ILE A 4 -6.83 -12.79 14.84
C ILE A 4 -6.23 -11.51 14.27
N ASN A 5 -5.09 -11.05 14.78
CA ASN A 5 -4.42 -9.85 14.25
C ASN A 5 -4.02 -10.03 12.78
N TYR A 6 -3.51 -11.21 12.38
CA TYR A 6 -3.20 -11.49 10.98
C TYR A 6 -4.44 -11.49 10.09
N LEU A 7 -5.53 -12.12 10.54
CA LEU A 7 -6.78 -12.16 9.79
C LEU A 7 -7.39 -10.75 9.61
N VAL A 8 -7.45 -9.97 10.68
CA VAL A 8 -7.94 -8.58 10.62
C VAL A 8 -7.07 -7.74 9.69
N THR A 9 -5.75 -7.88 9.77
CA THR A 9 -4.81 -7.15 8.92
C THR A 9 -5.02 -7.51 7.44
N ILE A 10 -5.11 -8.79 7.10
CA ILE A 10 -5.36 -9.25 5.73
C ILE A 10 -6.69 -8.70 5.22
N THR A 11 -7.75 -8.81 6.03
CA THR A 11 -9.08 -8.31 5.66
C THR A 11 -9.05 -6.80 5.42
N PHE A 12 -8.38 -6.04 6.29
CA PHE A 12 -8.24 -4.58 6.14
C PHE A 12 -7.58 -4.22 4.79
N PHE A 13 -6.46 -4.85 4.45
CA PHE A 13 -5.75 -4.55 3.20
C PHE A 13 -6.47 -5.04 1.95
N ILE A 14 -7.25 -6.13 2.04
CA ILE A 14 -8.15 -6.55 0.96
C ILE A 14 -9.22 -5.47 0.72
N LEU A 15 -9.86 -4.98 1.78
CA LEU A 15 -10.87 -3.92 1.69
C LEU A 15 -10.27 -2.62 1.13
N LEU A 16 -9.06 -2.26 1.56
CA LEU A 16 -8.35 -1.09 1.06
C LEU A 16 -8.01 -1.24 -0.44
N GLY A 17 -7.56 -2.40 -0.86
CA GLY A 17 -7.31 -2.72 -2.28
C GLY A 17 -8.58 -2.64 -3.13
N LEU A 18 -9.69 -3.17 -2.62
CA LEU A 18 -11.01 -3.06 -3.27
C LEU A 18 -11.48 -1.61 -3.36
N PHE A 19 -11.28 -0.82 -2.31
CA PHE A 19 -11.58 0.61 -2.33
C PHE A 19 -10.79 1.34 -3.42
N TYR A 20 -9.48 1.11 -3.53
CA TYR A 20 -8.67 1.72 -4.59
C TYR A 20 -9.11 1.27 -6.00
N PHE A 21 -9.47 -0.01 -6.14
CA PHE A 21 -10.02 -0.51 -7.40
C PHE A 21 -11.33 0.19 -7.78
N LEU A 22 -12.26 0.35 -6.84
CA LEU A 22 -13.53 1.05 -7.07
C LEU A 22 -13.31 2.52 -7.42
N LEU A 23 -12.45 3.21 -6.68
CA LEU A 23 -12.12 4.61 -6.93
C LEU A 23 -11.46 4.80 -8.30
N GLY A 24 -10.47 4.00 -8.64
CA GLY A 24 -9.82 4.07 -9.95
C GLY A 24 -10.76 3.70 -11.09
N THR A 25 -11.69 2.76 -10.88
CA THR A 25 -12.72 2.43 -11.88
C THR A 25 -13.67 3.63 -12.09
N ALA A 26 -14.04 4.33 -11.03
CA ALA A 26 -14.89 5.52 -11.14
C ALA A 26 -14.17 6.69 -11.85
N LEU A 27 -12.87 6.86 -11.60
CA LEU A 27 -12.05 7.91 -12.22
C LEU A 27 -11.80 7.65 -13.70
N LEU A 28 -11.49 6.41 -14.07
CA LEU A 28 -11.12 6.03 -15.44
C LEU A 28 -12.35 5.62 -16.28
N LYS A 29 -13.45 5.25 -15.65
CA LYS A 29 -14.65 4.71 -16.28
C LYS A 29 -14.29 3.52 -17.18
N ASP A 30 -14.88 3.44 -18.38
CA ASP A 30 -14.65 2.37 -19.37
C ASP A 30 -13.42 2.62 -20.27
N ASN A 31 -12.67 3.72 -20.04
CA ASN A 31 -11.51 4.06 -20.86
C ASN A 31 -10.30 3.15 -20.61
N GLU A 32 -10.30 2.43 -19.49
CA GLU A 32 -9.19 1.55 -19.12
C GLU A 32 -9.64 0.10 -19.01
N LYS A 33 -8.91 -0.78 -19.71
CA LYS A 33 -9.17 -2.23 -19.74
C LYS A 33 -8.40 -3.01 -18.68
N LEU A 34 -7.29 -2.45 -18.16
CA LEU A 34 -6.44 -3.13 -17.19
C LEU A 34 -6.93 -2.83 -15.76
N GLU A 35 -7.33 -3.87 -15.05
CA GLU A 35 -7.80 -3.77 -13.67
C GLU A 35 -6.70 -3.28 -12.72
N THR A 36 -5.45 -3.66 -12.97
CA THR A 36 -4.28 -3.20 -12.19
C THR A 36 -4.06 -1.69 -12.32
N THR A 37 -4.27 -1.12 -13.50
CA THR A 37 -4.20 0.34 -13.70
C THR A 37 -5.25 1.07 -12.86
N LYS A 38 -6.46 0.49 -12.74
CA LYS A 38 -7.53 1.06 -11.91
C LYS A 38 -7.11 1.11 -10.45
N VAL A 39 -6.51 0.02 -9.92
CA VAL A 39 -5.99 -0.01 -8.54
C VAL A 39 -4.95 1.08 -8.32
N VAL A 40 -3.97 1.19 -9.22
CA VAL A 40 -2.86 2.15 -9.09
C VAL A 40 -3.36 3.60 -9.14
N ILE A 41 -4.25 3.92 -10.07
CA ILE A 41 -4.80 5.28 -10.19
C ILE A 41 -5.65 5.64 -8.97
N GLY A 42 -6.47 4.69 -8.46
CA GLY A 42 -7.23 4.92 -7.23
C GLY A 42 -6.34 5.13 -6.02
N PHE A 43 -5.26 4.35 -5.88
CA PHE A 43 -4.25 4.53 -4.86
C PHE A 43 -3.59 5.91 -4.96
N ILE A 44 -3.03 6.27 -6.12
CA ILE A 44 -2.34 7.55 -6.31
C ILE A 44 -3.28 8.73 -6.02
N PHE A 45 -4.50 8.70 -6.53
CA PHE A 45 -5.46 9.78 -6.32
C PHE A 45 -5.80 9.97 -4.84
N HIS A 46 -6.06 8.88 -4.12
CA HIS A 46 -6.41 8.95 -2.70
C HIS A 46 -5.24 9.44 -1.86
N THR A 47 -4.06 8.80 -2.02
CA THR A 47 -2.89 9.09 -1.20
C THR A 47 -2.24 10.42 -1.53
N PHE A 48 -2.37 10.93 -2.77
CA PHE A 48 -1.85 12.24 -3.15
C PHE A 48 -2.46 13.36 -2.31
N LEU A 49 -3.80 13.39 -2.16
CA LEU A 49 -4.44 14.39 -1.32
C LEU A 49 -4.11 14.20 0.16
N MET A 50 -4.06 12.94 0.61
CA MET A 50 -3.64 12.60 1.96
C MET A 50 -2.23 13.12 2.26
N ALA A 51 -1.31 12.98 1.29
CA ALA A 51 0.06 13.47 1.42
C ALA A 51 0.11 15.01 1.52
N ILE A 52 -0.61 15.74 0.64
CA ILE A 52 -0.65 17.21 0.70
C ILE A 52 -1.16 17.68 2.06
N VAL A 53 -2.29 17.15 2.50
CA VAL A 53 -2.86 17.52 3.81
C VAL A 53 -1.94 17.08 4.95
N GLY A 54 -1.34 15.89 4.85
CA GLY A 54 -0.38 15.39 5.81
C GLY A 54 0.83 16.30 6.01
N ILE A 55 1.40 16.86 4.92
CA ILE A 55 2.48 17.87 4.99
C ILE A 55 2.02 19.06 5.81
N ILE A 56 0.82 19.59 5.54
CA ILE A 56 0.26 20.74 6.28
C ILE A 56 0.17 20.41 7.77
N PHE A 57 -0.37 19.24 8.11
CA PHE A 57 -0.50 18.80 9.51
C PHE A 57 0.84 18.69 10.22
N GLN A 58 1.85 18.17 9.53
CA GLN A 58 3.19 17.99 10.11
C GLN A 58 3.95 19.30 10.25
N VAL A 59 3.89 20.18 9.24
CA VAL A 59 4.57 21.48 9.26
C VAL A 59 4.00 22.37 10.36
N PHE A 60 2.69 22.43 10.49
CA PHE A 60 2.01 23.23 11.49
C PHE A 60 1.83 22.51 12.83
N LYS A 61 2.32 21.28 12.96
CA LYS A 61 2.22 20.47 14.18
C LYS A 61 0.79 20.39 14.72
N LEU A 62 -0.16 20.16 13.81
CA LEU A 62 -1.58 20.08 14.18
C LEU A 62 -1.89 18.79 14.94
N GLN A 63 -3.02 18.76 15.61
CA GLN A 63 -3.45 17.56 16.37
C GLN A 63 -3.74 16.40 15.43
N TRP A 64 -3.22 15.22 15.77
CA TRP A 64 -3.39 13.99 15.00
C TRP A 64 -4.86 13.61 14.82
N MET A 65 -5.71 13.87 15.82
CA MET A 65 -7.15 13.57 15.77
C MET A 65 -7.86 14.25 14.57
N PHE A 66 -7.48 15.48 14.23
CA PHE A 66 -8.06 16.16 13.06
C PHE A 66 -7.65 15.51 11.75
N TYR A 67 -6.42 14.97 11.67
CA TYR A 67 -6.00 14.21 10.51
C TYR A 67 -6.76 12.90 10.39
N LEU A 68 -7.03 12.21 11.49
CA LEU A 68 -7.89 11.02 11.52
C LEU A 68 -9.29 11.34 10.96
N ILE A 69 -9.91 12.41 11.47
CA ILE A 69 -11.25 12.84 11.01
C ILE A 69 -11.21 13.17 9.52
N PHE A 70 -10.21 13.93 9.08
CA PHE A 70 -10.03 14.24 7.66
C PHE A 70 -9.90 12.97 6.81
N THR A 71 -9.07 12.03 7.23
CA THR A 71 -8.86 10.76 6.50
C THR A 71 -10.15 9.97 6.34
N ILE A 72 -10.92 9.85 7.42
CA ILE A 72 -12.21 9.15 7.40
C ILE A 72 -13.18 9.85 6.46
N LEU A 73 -13.35 11.17 6.59
CA LEU A 73 -14.24 11.94 5.73
C LEU A 73 -13.84 11.87 4.26
N TRP A 74 -12.54 12.02 3.97
CA TRP A 74 -12.03 11.92 2.61
C TRP A 74 -12.27 10.54 2.00
N THR A 75 -12.00 9.46 2.73
CA THR A 75 -12.24 8.09 2.28
C THR A 75 -13.74 7.86 2.01
N ILE A 76 -14.62 8.33 2.89
CA ILE A 76 -16.09 8.25 2.70
C ILE A 76 -16.51 9.05 1.46
N CYS A 77 -16.01 10.27 1.27
CA CYS A 77 -16.30 11.08 0.09
C CYS A 77 -15.87 10.37 -1.21
N CYS A 78 -14.67 9.80 -1.22
CA CYS A 78 -14.18 9.01 -2.36
C CYS A 78 -15.05 7.78 -2.62
N LEU A 79 -15.51 7.09 -1.58
CA LEU A 79 -16.39 5.93 -1.71
C LEU A 79 -17.77 6.33 -2.28
N ILE A 80 -18.38 7.37 -1.73
CA ILE A 80 -19.68 7.89 -2.22
C ILE A 80 -19.55 8.34 -3.69
N TYR A 81 -18.50 9.09 -4.01
CA TYR A 81 -18.21 9.48 -5.39
C TYR A 81 -18.08 8.27 -6.31
N SER A 82 -17.32 7.26 -5.90
CA SER A 82 -17.13 6.05 -6.69
C SER A 82 -18.45 5.33 -6.95
N LEU A 83 -19.27 5.11 -5.93
CA LEU A 83 -20.57 4.45 -6.06
C LEU A 83 -21.53 5.25 -6.92
N PHE A 84 -21.54 6.59 -6.78
CA PHE A 84 -22.37 7.47 -7.60
C PHE A 84 -21.99 7.38 -9.09
N ILE A 85 -20.70 7.48 -9.41
CA ILE A 85 -20.22 7.39 -10.80
C ILE A 85 -20.54 6.02 -11.41
N LEU A 86 -20.21 4.94 -10.68
CA LEU A 86 -20.47 3.57 -11.17
C LEU A 86 -21.94 3.33 -11.47
N LYS A 87 -22.84 3.83 -10.61
CA LYS A 87 -24.29 3.73 -10.80
C LYS A 87 -24.77 4.58 -11.98
N THR A 88 -24.35 5.86 -12.05
CA THR A 88 -24.83 6.83 -13.05
C THR A 88 -24.39 6.44 -14.46
N TYR A 89 -23.15 6.04 -14.62
CA TYR A 89 -22.59 5.69 -15.94
C TYR A 89 -22.69 4.19 -16.25
N LYS A 90 -23.26 3.37 -15.35
CA LYS A 90 -23.38 1.91 -15.50
C LYS A 90 -22.05 1.24 -15.86
N VAL A 91 -20.96 1.75 -15.27
CA VAL A 91 -19.61 1.27 -15.53
C VAL A 91 -19.50 -0.17 -15.07
N LYS A 92 -18.97 -1.05 -15.93
CA LYS A 92 -18.71 -2.44 -15.58
C LYS A 92 -17.45 -2.52 -14.70
N LEU A 93 -17.57 -3.16 -13.54
CA LEU A 93 -16.42 -3.39 -12.64
C LEU A 93 -15.36 -4.27 -13.31
N PHE A 94 -15.81 -5.33 -13.95
CA PHE A 94 -14.95 -6.26 -14.69
C PHE A 94 -15.34 -6.28 -16.16
N ASN A 95 -14.38 -6.04 -17.02
CA ASN A 95 -14.57 -6.08 -18.46
C ASN A 95 -14.57 -7.53 -19.01
N GLN A 96 -14.11 -8.48 -18.18
CA GLN A 96 -13.93 -9.89 -18.54
C GLN A 96 -14.66 -10.78 -17.54
N GLY A 97 -15.01 -11.99 -17.98
CA GLY A 97 -15.58 -13.01 -17.09
C GLY A 97 -14.59 -13.42 -15.99
N ILE A 98 -15.11 -13.97 -14.88
CA ILE A 98 -14.28 -14.43 -13.74
C ILE A 98 -13.20 -15.42 -14.19
N LYS A 99 -13.52 -16.31 -15.13
CA LYS A 99 -12.57 -17.29 -15.67
C LYS A 99 -11.40 -16.63 -16.39
N ASP A 100 -11.67 -15.61 -17.20
CA ASP A 100 -10.64 -14.87 -17.93
C ASP A 100 -9.80 -14.04 -16.97
N PHE A 101 -10.42 -13.45 -15.93
CA PHE A 101 -9.73 -12.75 -14.87
C PHE A 101 -8.75 -13.67 -14.13
N ILE A 102 -9.18 -14.86 -13.70
CA ILE A 102 -8.31 -15.85 -13.03
C ILE A 102 -7.18 -16.24 -13.97
N ASN A 103 -7.45 -16.58 -15.24
CA ASN A 103 -6.42 -16.96 -16.21
C ASN A 103 -5.39 -15.86 -16.46
N LYS A 104 -5.80 -14.60 -16.37
CA LYS A 104 -4.92 -13.44 -16.59
C LYS A 104 -4.03 -13.14 -15.38
N TYR A 105 -4.54 -13.34 -14.17
CA TYR A 105 -3.87 -12.89 -12.94
C TYR A 105 -3.36 -14.01 -12.03
N TRP A 106 -3.55 -15.29 -12.37
CA TRP A 106 -3.16 -16.43 -11.52
C TRP A 106 -1.69 -16.37 -11.08
N PHE A 107 -0.81 -15.94 -12.00
CA PHE A 107 0.61 -15.84 -11.74
C PHE A 107 0.92 -14.80 -10.66
N PHE A 108 0.25 -13.65 -10.69
CA PHE A 108 0.40 -12.60 -9.66
C PHE A 108 -0.10 -13.07 -8.30
N VAL A 109 -1.18 -13.85 -8.28
CA VAL A 109 -1.71 -14.44 -7.05
C VAL A 109 -0.70 -15.41 -6.44
N ILE A 110 -0.06 -16.24 -7.26
CA ILE A 110 0.99 -17.15 -6.79
C ILE A 110 2.18 -16.37 -6.23
N LEU A 111 2.67 -15.36 -6.93
CA LEU A 111 3.76 -14.51 -6.44
C LEU A 111 3.41 -13.85 -5.11
N LEU A 112 2.20 -13.33 -4.98
CA LEU A 112 1.73 -12.70 -3.75
C LEU A 112 1.66 -13.72 -2.60
N ILE A 113 1.22 -14.95 -2.87
CA ILE A 113 1.19 -16.02 -1.88
C ILE A 113 2.61 -16.38 -1.44
N ILE A 114 3.54 -16.60 -2.39
CA ILE A 114 4.95 -16.94 -2.09
C ILE A 114 5.58 -15.84 -1.22
N PHE A 115 5.37 -14.58 -1.60
CA PHE A 115 5.88 -13.45 -0.83
C PHE A 115 5.28 -13.37 0.57
N SER A 116 3.96 -13.57 0.70
CA SER A 116 3.25 -13.57 1.98
C SER A 116 3.75 -14.68 2.92
N VAL A 117 3.95 -15.89 2.37
CA VAL A 117 4.49 -17.02 3.12
C VAL A 117 5.95 -16.73 3.55
N SER A 118 6.76 -16.16 2.66
CA SER A 118 8.14 -15.77 2.99
C SER A 118 8.20 -14.77 4.14
N ILE A 119 7.39 -13.71 4.09
CA ILE A 119 7.29 -12.73 5.19
C ILE A 119 6.80 -13.40 6.48
N PHE A 120 5.77 -14.23 6.40
CA PHE A 120 5.22 -14.92 7.57
C PHE A 120 6.26 -15.84 8.23
N CYS A 121 7.01 -16.62 7.45
CA CYS A 121 8.06 -17.52 7.95
C CYS A 121 9.22 -16.75 8.56
N ASN A 122 9.52 -15.53 8.10
CA ASN A 122 10.59 -14.68 8.61
C ASN A 122 10.12 -13.69 9.70
N ALA A 123 8.84 -13.67 10.03
CA ALA A 123 8.28 -12.73 11.02
C ALA A 123 8.98 -12.81 12.38
N GLY A 124 9.42 -14.00 12.80
CA GLY A 124 10.15 -14.17 14.06
C GLY A 124 11.52 -13.50 14.08
N ARG A 125 12.23 -13.45 12.96
CA ARG A 125 13.53 -12.75 12.83
C ARG A 125 13.33 -11.23 12.75
N MET A 126 12.30 -10.77 12.05
CA MET A 126 11.95 -9.34 11.97
C MET A 126 11.61 -8.73 13.34
N TRP A 127 11.30 -9.56 14.35
CA TRP A 127 10.96 -9.08 15.69
C TRP A 127 12.19 -8.89 16.58
N ALA A 128 13.33 -9.50 16.23
CA ALA A 128 14.57 -9.42 17.01
C ALA A 128 15.33 -8.11 16.83
N ASP A 129 15.13 -7.41 15.71
CA ASP A 129 15.90 -6.22 15.34
C ASP A 129 15.17 -4.92 15.72
N ASN A 130 15.01 -4.69 17.02
CA ASN A 130 14.40 -3.44 17.52
C ASN A 130 15.32 -2.21 17.47
N LEU A 131 16.57 -2.38 17.05
CA LEU A 131 17.60 -1.33 17.05
C LEU A 131 17.84 -0.69 15.68
N THR A 132 17.17 -1.18 14.64
CA THR A 132 17.29 -0.65 13.27
C THR A 132 16.32 0.50 13.02
N ASP A 133 16.53 1.23 11.92
CA ASP A 133 15.61 2.28 11.40
C ASP A 133 14.16 1.80 11.33
N ASP A 134 13.93 0.53 11.00
CA ASP A 134 12.58 -0.06 10.95
C ASP A 134 11.88 -0.02 12.31
N GLY A 135 12.62 -0.22 13.40
CA GLY A 135 12.09 -0.09 14.77
C GLY A 135 11.65 1.34 15.09
N TYR A 136 12.41 2.33 14.63
CA TYR A 136 12.08 3.75 14.80
C TYR A 136 10.75 4.09 14.12
N TYR A 137 10.57 3.72 12.85
CA TYR A 137 9.34 3.97 12.11
C TYR A 137 8.12 3.27 12.72
N LEU A 138 8.31 2.02 13.20
CA LEU A 138 7.25 1.26 13.85
C LEU A 138 6.77 1.96 15.14
N VAL A 139 7.71 2.37 15.99
CA VAL A 139 7.41 3.09 17.24
C VAL A 139 6.72 4.42 16.93
N ARG A 140 7.20 5.13 15.92
CA ARG A 140 6.62 6.41 15.49
C ARG A 140 5.18 6.27 15.01
N ILE A 141 4.91 5.32 14.11
CA ILE A 141 3.56 5.06 13.61
C ILE A 141 2.62 4.65 14.77
N ALA A 142 3.08 3.80 15.68
CA ALA A 142 2.30 3.33 16.82
C ALA A 142 1.98 4.45 17.83
N ASN A 143 2.89 5.40 18.03
CA ASN A 143 2.76 6.46 19.03
C ASN A 143 2.07 7.73 18.53
N LEU A 144 2.03 7.98 17.21
CA LEU A 144 1.38 9.18 16.64
C LEU A 144 -0.04 9.43 17.16
N PRO A 145 -0.92 8.43 17.32
CA PRO A 145 -2.27 8.62 17.86
C PRO A 145 -2.31 9.12 19.30
N TYR A 146 -1.25 8.89 20.06
CA TYR A 146 -1.15 9.25 21.49
C TYR A 146 -0.37 10.54 21.73
N MET A 147 0.17 11.14 20.68
CA MET A 147 0.80 12.46 20.76
C MET A 147 -0.25 13.56 20.65
N ASN A 148 -0.11 14.60 21.49
CA ASN A 148 -1.02 15.76 21.43
C ASN A 148 -1.01 16.40 20.03
N ASN A 149 0.19 16.65 19.49
CA ASN A 149 0.38 17.25 18.18
C ASN A 149 1.37 16.42 17.35
N THR A 150 1.13 16.34 16.05
CA THR A 150 2.01 15.64 15.13
C THR A 150 3.40 16.29 15.15
N PHE A 151 4.47 15.47 15.24
CA PHE A 151 5.86 15.94 15.27
C PHE A 151 6.21 16.97 16.35
N SER A 152 5.47 17.05 17.43
CA SER A 152 5.80 17.90 18.58
C SER A 152 6.94 17.34 19.42
N ALA A 153 7.06 16.01 19.42
CA ALA A 153 8.11 15.30 20.13
C ALA A 153 8.60 14.10 19.31
N ASP A 154 9.82 13.64 19.60
CA ASP A 154 10.35 12.40 19.06
C ASP A 154 9.61 11.22 19.69
N ALA A 155 9.16 10.30 18.83
CA ALA A 155 8.29 9.19 19.24
C ALA A 155 9.00 8.15 20.11
N THR A 156 10.35 8.09 20.05
CA THR A 156 11.14 7.14 20.81
C THR A 156 11.67 7.70 22.12
N THR A 157 12.08 8.97 22.11
CA THR A 157 12.71 9.63 23.24
C THR A 157 11.79 10.56 24.03
N GLY A 158 10.68 10.99 23.43
CA GLY A 158 9.77 11.98 24.01
C GLY A 158 10.30 13.42 24.01
N PHE A 159 11.54 13.67 23.54
CA PHE A 159 12.09 15.01 23.49
C PHE A 159 11.39 15.89 22.46
N LYS A 160 11.17 17.17 22.80
CA LYS A 160 10.57 18.13 21.87
C LYS A 160 11.41 18.29 20.62
N ILE A 161 10.78 18.20 19.46
CA ILE A 161 11.41 18.47 18.17
C ILE A 161 11.31 19.96 17.89
N SER A 162 12.48 20.64 17.76
CA SER A 162 12.56 22.02 17.32
C SER A 162 12.76 22.08 15.82
N GLY A 163 11.93 22.88 15.13
CA GLY A 163 12.05 23.10 13.69
C GLY A 163 11.43 22.01 12.80
N ILE A 164 11.73 22.11 11.52
CA ILE A 164 11.34 21.16 10.49
C ILE A 164 12.58 20.32 10.15
N ASN A 165 12.48 19.01 10.30
CA ASN A 165 13.51 18.07 9.86
C ASN A 165 13.05 17.28 8.62
N SER A 166 13.94 16.48 8.02
CA SER A 166 13.66 15.69 6.84
C SER A 166 12.47 14.72 7.03
N TYR A 167 12.24 14.25 8.24
CA TYR A 167 11.13 13.36 8.57
C TYR A 167 9.76 14.07 8.63
N THR A 168 9.75 15.41 8.74
CA THR A 168 8.51 16.20 8.79
C THR A 168 7.73 16.14 7.47
N LEU A 169 8.39 15.80 6.35
CA LEU A 169 7.75 15.67 5.05
C LEU A 169 7.29 14.23 4.74
N ASN A 170 7.59 13.29 5.62
CA ASN A 170 7.22 11.89 5.43
C ASN A 170 5.78 11.64 5.92
N THR A 171 4.83 11.75 5.00
CA THR A 171 3.39 11.67 5.30
C THR A 171 2.84 10.26 5.36
N TRP A 172 3.55 9.27 4.80
CA TRP A 172 3.07 7.89 4.80
C TRP A 172 2.92 7.30 6.21
N GLU A 173 3.77 7.72 7.14
CA GLU A 173 3.70 7.29 8.53
C GLU A 173 2.44 7.84 9.23
N LEU A 174 2.06 9.07 8.89
CA LEU A 174 0.85 9.68 9.40
C LEU A 174 -0.39 8.92 8.89
N GLU A 175 -0.42 8.58 7.61
CA GLU A 175 -1.48 7.76 7.01
C GLU A 175 -1.50 6.35 7.61
N ALA A 176 -0.34 5.70 7.71
CA ALA A 176 -0.19 4.38 8.31
C ALA A 176 -0.66 4.35 9.77
N SER A 177 -0.41 5.41 10.55
CA SER A 177 -0.87 5.51 11.94
C SER A 177 -2.40 5.56 12.04
N VAL A 178 -3.08 6.21 11.10
CA VAL A 178 -4.55 6.22 11.03
C VAL A 178 -5.09 4.83 10.73
N TYR A 179 -4.52 4.15 9.75
CA TYR A 179 -4.94 2.79 9.37
C TYR A 179 -4.70 1.77 10.49
N LEU A 180 -3.55 1.88 11.16
CA LEU A 180 -3.23 1.06 12.33
C LEU A 180 -4.24 1.31 13.46
N PHE A 181 -4.55 2.56 13.76
CA PHE A 181 -5.49 2.94 14.81
C PHE A 181 -6.90 2.40 14.53
N ILE A 182 -7.39 2.53 13.28
CA ILE A 182 -8.71 2.03 12.88
C ILE A 182 -8.78 0.50 12.95
N SER A 183 -7.69 -0.19 12.56
CA SER A 183 -7.68 -1.66 12.52
C SER A 183 -7.57 -2.33 13.90
N HIS A 184 -7.11 -1.61 14.92
CA HIS A 184 -6.91 -2.12 16.28
C HIS A 184 -6.05 -3.38 16.37
N VAL A 185 -5.09 -3.56 15.48
CA VAL A 185 -4.17 -4.70 15.46
C VAL A 185 -2.80 -4.36 16.03
N LEU A 186 -1.98 -5.37 16.31
CA LEU A 186 -0.61 -5.17 16.77
C LEU A 186 0.21 -4.41 15.71
N PRO A 187 0.92 -3.33 16.06
CA PRO A 187 1.69 -2.52 15.13
C PRO A 187 2.69 -3.33 14.31
N THR A 188 3.36 -4.30 14.93
CA THR A 188 4.31 -5.19 14.27
C THR A 188 3.66 -6.03 13.16
N VAL A 189 2.47 -6.60 13.43
CA VAL A 189 1.72 -7.38 12.43
C VAL A 189 1.21 -6.48 11.32
N PHE A 190 0.68 -5.31 11.67
CA PHE A 190 0.15 -4.38 10.69
C PHE A 190 1.23 -3.88 9.72
N ILE A 191 2.35 -3.39 10.26
CA ILE A 191 3.40 -2.73 9.47
C ILE A 191 4.27 -3.76 8.75
N ARG A 192 4.87 -4.72 9.50
CA ARG A 192 5.85 -5.64 8.93
C ARG A 192 5.22 -6.73 8.06
N PHE A 193 4.00 -7.17 8.37
CA PHE A 193 3.32 -8.17 7.56
C PHE A 193 2.35 -7.54 6.58
N GLY A 194 1.32 -6.84 7.08
CA GLY A 194 0.23 -6.33 6.25
C GLY A 194 0.66 -5.29 5.23
N MET A 195 1.32 -4.22 5.67
CA MET A 195 1.78 -3.16 4.78
C MET A 195 2.83 -3.65 3.79
N SER A 196 3.73 -4.55 4.18
CA SER A 196 4.74 -5.10 3.28
C SER A 196 4.09 -5.88 2.13
N ILE A 197 3.11 -6.74 2.43
CA ILE A 197 2.36 -7.49 1.41
C ILE A 197 1.56 -6.54 0.53
N PHE A 198 0.93 -5.53 1.12
CA PHE A 198 0.13 -4.57 0.38
C PHE A 198 0.98 -3.69 -0.54
N ASN A 199 2.13 -3.22 -0.07
CA ASN A 199 3.08 -2.48 -0.91
C ASN A 199 3.58 -3.35 -2.07
N PHE A 200 3.90 -4.62 -1.82
CA PHE A 200 4.27 -5.55 -2.87
C PHE A 200 3.15 -5.75 -3.90
N PHE A 201 1.91 -5.89 -3.45
CA PHE A 201 0.74 -5.93 -4.33
C PHE A 201 0.63 -4.67 -5.20
N LEU A 202 0.81 -3.47 -4.63
CA LEU A 202 0.77 -2.21 -5.38
C LEU A 202 1.92 -2.11 -6.40
N ILE A 203 3.12 -2.57 -6.04
CA ILE A 203 4.27 -2.65 -6.97
C ILE A 203 3.95 -3.56 -8.15
N ILE A 204 3.41 -4.75 -7.90
CA ILE A 204 2.99 -5.68 -8.96
C ILE A 204 1.95 -5.02 -9.87
N CYS A 205 0.93 -4.38 -9.29
CA CYS A 205 -0.09 -3.67 -10.06
C CYS A 205 0.51 -2.56 -10.92
N GLY A 206 1.45 -1.78 -10.36
CA GLY A 206 2.15 -0.72 -11.07
C GLY A 206 2.96 -1.23 -12.25
N LEU A 207 3.80 -2.24 -12.03
CA LEU A 207 4.62 -2.85 -13.08
C LEU A 207 3.76 -3.44 -14.20
N HIS A 208 2.71 -4.20 -13.84
CA HIS A 208 1.78 -4.75 -14.83
C HIS A 208 1.08 -3.66 -15.66
N SER A 209 0.70 -2.56 -15.01
CA SER A 209 0.07 -1.42 -15.68
C SER A 209 1.00 -0.75 -16.69
N VAL A 210 2.25 -0.50 -16.30
CA VAL A 210 3.27 0.10 -17.16
C VAL A 210 3.59 -0.81 -18.35
N ILE A 211 3.87 -2.09 -18.10
CA ILE A 211 4.20 -3.07 -19.14
C ILE A 211 3.01 -3.25 -20.09
N GLY A 212 1.78 -3.32 -19.57
CA GLY A 212 0.58 -3.41 -20.39
C GLY A 212 0.38 -2.20 -21.31
N LYS A 213 0.71 -0.99 -20.84
CA LYS A 213 0.68 0.23 -21.67
C LYS A 213 1.78 0.24 -22.74
N ILE A 214 3.00 -0.14 -22.37
CA ILE A 214 4.12 -0.26 -23.32
C ILE A 214 3.76 -1.26 -24.41
N ASN A 215 3.24 -2.45 -24.02
CA ASN A 215 2.85 -3.48 -24.97
C ASN A 215 1.75 -3.01 -25.94
N SER A 216 0.74 -2.30 -25.42
CA SER A 216 -0.33 -1.74 -26.26
C SER A 216 0.16 -0.65 -27.22
N TYR A 217 1.17 0.12 -26.84
CA TYR A 217 1.72 1.21 -27.66
C TYR A 217 2.59 0.68 -28.83
N TYR A 218 3.38 -0.34 -28.57
CA TYR A 218 4.32 -0.88 -29.56
C TYR A 218 3.74 -2.04 -30.38
N GLU A 219 2.47 -2.38 -30.23
CA GLU A 219 1.81 -3.51 -30.91
C GLU A 219 2.60 -4.84 -30.84
N PHE A 220 3.30 -5.06 -29.72
CA PHE A 220 4.08 -6.29 -29.51
C PHE A 220 3.22 -7.57 -29.48
N ASP A 221 1.89 -7.44 -29.57
CA ASP A 221 0.95 -8.55 -29.48
C ASP A 221 1.12 -9.66 -30.56
N LYS A 222 1.87 -9.38 -31.62
CA LYS A 222 2.04 -10.36 -32.72
C LYS A 222 3.26 -11.27 -32.59
N GLY A 223 4.14 -11.08 -31.61
CA GLY A 223 5.38 -11.85 -31.51
C GLY A 223 5.89 -12.18 -30.11
N VAL A 224 5.36 -11.54 -29.07
CA VAL A 224 5.80 -11.80 -27.70
C VAL A 224 4.92 -12.89 -27.09
N SER A 225 5.50 -14.07 -26.85
CA SER A 225 4.77 -15.13 -26.14
C SER A 225 4.38 -14.65 -24.72
N SER A 226 3.27 -15.14 -24.20
CA SER A 226 2.84 -14.87 -22.80
C SER A 226 3.98 -15.11 -21.80
N PHE A 227 4.86 -16.05 -22.08
CA PHE A 227 6.04 -16.35 -21.28
C PHE A 227 7.04 -15.19 -21.25
N GLN A 228 7.36 -14.55 -22.39
CA GLN A 228 8.25 -13.38 -22.43
C GLN A 228 7.67 -12.21 -21.66
N TYR A 229 6.37 -11.97 -21.78
CA TYR A 229 5.66 -10.98 -21.01
C TYR A 229 5.81 -11.21 -19.49
N TYR A 230 5.67 -12.45 -19.05
CA TYR A 230 5.87 -12.81 -17.64
C TYR A 230 7.34 -12.69 -17.21
N CYS A 231 8.31 -13.01 -18.07
CA CYS A 231 9.73 -12.82 -17.78
C CYS A 231 10.09 -11.35 -17.54
N PHE A 232 9.54 -10.42 -18.33
CA PHE A 232 9.74 -8.97 -18.11
C PHE A 232 9.20 -8.48 -16.78
N ILE A 233 8.14 -9.13 -16.25
CA ILE A 233 7.56 -8.80 -14.94
C ILE A 233 8.34 -9.50 -13.83
N ILE A 234 8.76 -10.75 -14.03
CA ILE A 234 9.46 -11.56 -13.00
C ILE A 234 10.80 -10.93 -12.62
N VAL A 235 11.59 -10.47 -13.59
CA VAL A 235 12.94 -9.95 -13.33
C VAL A 235 12.94 -8.76 -12.36
N PRO A 236 12.14 -7.69 -12.57
CA PRO A 236 12.05 -6.59 -11.60
C PRO A 236 11.50 -7.03 -10.24
N ILE A 237 10.56 -7.98 -10.22
CA ILE A 237 9.97 -8.49 -8.97
C ILE A 237 11.01 -9.31 -8.20
N LEU A 238 11.74 -10.21 -8.84
CA LEU A 238 12.82 -10.97 -8.21
C LEU A 238 13.92 -10.03 -7.71
N TYR A 239 14.27 -8.99 -8.47
CA TYR A 239 15.20 -7.97 -8.06
C TYR A 239 14.70 -7.19 -6.83
N ALA A 240 13.43 -6.78 -6.82
CA ALA A 240 12.82 -6.14 -5.66
C ALA A 240 12.77 -7.09 -4.44
N MET A 241 12.49 -8.38 -4.66
CA MET A 241 12.52 -9.40 -3.60
C MET A 241 13.93 -9.63 -3.05
N THR A 242 14.98 -9.58 -3.89
CA THR A 242 16.36 -9.71 -3.40
C THR A 242 16.80 -8.51 -2.58
N ILE A 243 16.38 -7.29 -2.94
CA ILE A 243 16.64 -6.09 -2.14
C ILE A 243 15.90 -6.18 -0.81
N LEU A 244 14.60 -6.52 -0.84
CA LEU A 244 13.80 -6.69 0.36
C LEU A 244 14.31 -7.83 1.25
N SER A 245 14.78 -8.94 0.67
CA SER A 245 15.34 -10.05 1.43
C SER A 245 16.69 -9.71 2.05
N ARG A 246 17.51 -8.89 1.43
CA ARG A 246 18.76 -8.41 2.02
C ARG A 246 18.49 -7.53 3.25
N SER A 247 17.57 -6.58 3.16
CA SER A 247 17.21 -5.75 4.30
C SER A 247 16.47 -6.51 5.41
N THR A 248 15.74 -7.59 5.06
CA THR A 248 14.98 -8.38 6.03
C THR A 248 15.74 -9.60 6.58
N LEU A 249 16.76 -10.10 5.87
CA LEU A 249 17.54 -11.28 6.28
C LEU A 249 18.82 -10.92 7.01
N GLY A 250 19.17 -9.63 7.17
CA GLY A 250 20.42 -9.22 7.83
C GLY A 250 21.66 -9.85 7.17
N LEU A 251 21.59 -10.15 5.89
CA LEU A 251 22.74 -10.59 5.11
C LEU A 251 23.53 -9.36 4.66
N ASP A 252 24.09 -8.63 5.62
CA ASP A 252 25.21 -7.76 5.36
C ASP A 252 26.37 -8.69 5.01
N LEU A 253 26.60 -8.85 3.72
CA LEU A 253 27.82 -9.41 3.21
C LEU A 253 28.87 -8.28 3.33
N GLU A 254 29.66 -8.31 4.44
CA GLU A 254 30.95 -7.64 4.51
C GLU A 254 31.89 -8.13 3.39
#